data_a848b54f8be7ad76221054e3915e2cf3
#
_entry.id   a848b54f8be7ad76221054e3915e2cf3
#
_cell.length_a   1.000
_cell.length_b   1.000
_cell.length_c   1.000
_cell.angle_alpha   90.00
_cell.angle_beta   90.00
_cell.angle_gamma   90.00
#
_symmetry.space_group_name_H-M   'P 1'
#
loop_
_entity.id
_entity.type
_entity.pdbx_description
1 polymer ?
#
loop_
_entity_poly.entity_id
_entity_poly.type
_entity_poly.pdbx_seq_one_letter_code
_entity_poly.pdbx_strand_id
1 'polypeptide(L)'
;MEIKRKKNVPEIKGILRSNVIEVPSCIRDCSGIKIFGKRLKSFLFTTDVALIRNTNADAIIAVYPFTPQPLITEALVMAADVPIFCGVGGGITQGKRVVNLGLDAEFKGAMGVVVNAPTSNEIVENLRETIDIPIIVTVV
;
A
#
# COMPACT_ATOMS: atom_id res chain seq x y z
N MET A 1 -39.33 -9.48 -8.79
CA MET A 1 -38.21 -9.16 -7.92
C MET A 1 -37.42 -10.42 -7.61
N GLU A 2 -36.21 -10.52 -8.10
CA GLU A 2 -35.37 -11.68 -7.82
C GLU A 2 -34.81 -11.59 -6.40
N ILE A 3 -35.04 -12.63 -5.62
CA ILE A 3 -34.44 -12.75 -4.29
C ILE A 3 -33.05 -13.37 -4.47
N LYS A 4 -32.00 -12.57 -4.25
CA LYS A 4 -30.63 -13.11 -4.24
C LYS A 4 -30.44 -14.01 -3.02
N ARG A 5 -30.24 -15.29 -3.25
CA ARG A 5 -29.88 -16.23 -2.18
C ARG A 5 -28.43 -15.99 -1.76
N LYS A 6 -28.17 -15.93 -0.45
CA LYS A 6 -26.81 -15.95 0.09
C LYS A 6 -26.15 -17.27 -0.31
N LYS A 7 -25.01 -17.19 -0.97
CA LYS A 7 -24.18 -18.38 -1.23
C LYS A 7 -23.48 -18.79 0.05
N ASN A 8 -23.57 -20.05 0.40
CA ASN A 8 -22.71 -20.62 1.42
C ASN A 8 -21.32 -20.83 0.84
N VAL A 9 -20.33 -20.15 1.43
CA VAL A 9 -18.94 -20.28 1.06
C VAL A 9 -18.23 -21.11 2.13
N PRO A 10 -17.68 -22.28 1.78
CA PRO A 10 -16.90 -23.05 2.73
C PRO A 10 -15.69 -22.25 3.20
N GLU A 11 -15.44 -22.26 4.51
CA GLU A 11 -14.29 -21.58 5.11
C GLU A 11 -13.39 -22.62 5.77
N ILE A 12 -12.11 -22.63 5.37
CA ILE A 12 -11.10 -23.51 5.92
C ILE A 12 -10.17 -22.68 6.80
N LYS A 13 -10.08 -23.06 8.06
CA LYS A 13 -9.24 -22.38 9.05
C LYS A 13 -8.16 -23.31 9.54
N GLY A 14 -6.95 -22.76 9.73
CA GLY A 14 -5.85 -23.45 10.36
C GLY A 14 -5.58 -22.89 11.75
N ILE A 15 -4.97 -23.70 12.62
CA ILE A 15 -4.58 -23.26 13.97
C ILE A 15 -3.31 -22.39 13.89
N LEU A 16 -2.35 -22.78 13.06
CA LEU A 16 -1.05 -22.10 12.95
C LEU A 16 -1.03 -21.02 11.87
N ARG A 17 -2.09 -20.87 11.10
CA ARG A 17 -2.19 -19.92 9.98
C ARG A 17 -3.21 -18.81 10.23
N SER A 18 -3.58 -18.59 11.48
CA SER A 18 -4.41 -17.45 11.86
C SER A 18 -3.58 -16.17 11.85
N ASN A 19 -4.19 -15.07 11.42
CA ASN A 19 -3.53 -13.76 11.46
C ASN A 19 -3.39 -13.28 12.90
N VAL A 20 -2.19 -12.82 13.26
CA VAL A 20 -1.90 -12.28 14.58
C VAL A 20 -2.32 -10.81 14.68
N ILE A 21 -2.18 -10.07 13.59
CA ILE A 21 -2.54 -8.65 13.49
C ILE A 21 -3.87 -8.56 12.73
N GLU A 22 -4.95 -8.34 13.46
CA GLU A 22 -6.28 -8.24 12.87
C GLU A 22 -6.78 -6.80 12.91
N VAL A 23 -7.32 -6.33 11.78
CA VAL A 23 -8.04 -5.05 11.76
C VAL A 23 -9.36 -5.20 12.49
N PRO A 24 -9.84 -4.14 13.18
CA PRO A 24 -11.17 -4.17 13.79
C PRO A 24 -12.26 -4.50 12.77
N SER A 25 -13.19 -5.38 13.11
CA SER A 25 -14.23 -5.83 12.20
C SER A 25 -15.11 -4.70 11.66
N CYS A 26 -15.29 -3.62 12.44
CA CYS A 26 -16.07 -2.45 12.02
C CYS A 26 -15.50 -1.73 10.79
N ILE A 27 -14.22 -1.90 10.49
CA ILE A 27 -13.60 -1.32 9.28
C ILE A 27 -14.28 -1.85 8.02
N ARG A 28 -14.80 -3.05 8.03
CA ARG A 28 -15.49 -3.66 6.88
C ARG A 28 -16.78 -2.92 6.50
N ASP A 29 -17.32 -2.11 7.41
CA ASP A 29 -18.54 -1.33 7.16
C ASP A 29 -18.24 -0.01 6.42
N CYS A 30 -16.98 0.40 6.32
CA CYS A 30 -16.62 1.60 5.55
C CYS A 30 -16.64 1.32 4.04
N SER A 31 -16.78 2.38 3.25
CA SER A 31 -16.80 2.26 1.79
C SER A 31 -15.42 1.92 1.19
N GLY A 32 -14.34 2.34 1.85
CA GLY A 32 -12.99 2.14 1.36
C GLY A 32 -12.67 2.93 0.09
N ILE A 33 -11.62 2.54 -0.58
CA ILE A 33 -11.21 3.07 -1.88
C ILE A 33 -11.03 1.92 -2.87
N LYS A 34 -11.37 2.14 -4.12
CA LYS A 34 -11.21 1.13 -5.16
C LYS A 34 -10.04 1.52 -6.07
N ILE A 35 -9.00 0.68 -6.10
CA ILE A 35 -7.80 0.90 -6.89
C ILE A 35 -7.60 -0.32 -7.79
N PHE A 36 -7.53 -0.08 -9.10
CA PHE A 36 -7.39 -1.14 -10.11
C PHE A 36 -8.35 -2.31 -9.90
N GLY A 37 -9.61 -1.99 -9.59
CA GLY A 37 -10.65 -2.99 -9.39
C GLY A 37 -10.67 -3.63 -8.01
N LYS A 38 -9.70 -3.37 -7.16
CA LYS A 38 -9.65 -3.88 -5.78
C LYS A 38 -10.17 -2.85 -4.79
N ARG A 39 -11.10 -3.27 -3.95
CA ARG A 39 -11.60 -2.43 -2.85
C ARG A 39 -10.71 -2.61 -1.63
N LEU A 40 -10.11 -1.51 -1.18
CA LEU A 40 -9.24 -1.47 -0.03
C LEU A 40 -9.91 -0.69 1.09
N LYS A 41 -10.11 -1.33 2.23
CA LYS A 41 -10.78 -0.73 3.40
C LYS A 41 -9.84 -0.55 4.59
N SER A 42 -8.69 -1.21 4.56
CA SER A 42 -7.73 -1.16 5.66
C SER A 42 -6.30 -1.14 5.15
N PHE A 43 -5.47 -0.36 5.84
CA PHE A 43 -4.06 -0.20 5.52
C PHE A 43 -3.25 -0.36 6.80
N LEU A 44 -2.24 -1.21 6.76
CA LEU A 44 -1.27 -1.34 7.85
C LEU A 44 0.00 -0.59 7.51
N PHE A 45 0.41 0.32 8.39
CA PHE A 45 1.66 1.08 8.23
C PHE A 45 2.81 0.27 8.85
N THR A 46 3.61 -0.36 8.05
CA THR A 46 4.75 -1.14 8.53
C THR A 46 5.73 -1.48 7.40
N THR A 47 6.98 -1.69 7.77
CA THR A 47 8.00 -2.29 6.91
C THR A 47 8.47 -3.65 7.46
N ASP A 48 7.86 -4.10 8.53
CA ASP A 48 8.21 -5.38 9.16
C ASP A 48 7.57 -6.53 8.36
N VAL A 49 8.40 -7.34 7.74
CA VAL A 49 7.97 -8.48 6.91
C VAL A 49 7.16 -9.49 7.73
N ALA A 50 7.49 -9.69 9.00
CA ALA A 50 6.73 -10.61 9.85
C ALA A 50 5.31 -10.10 10.07
N LEU A 51 5.11 -8.81 10.28
CA LEU A 51 3.78 -8.21 10.40
C LEU A 51 3.03 -8.24 9.07
N ILE A 52 3.70 -7.93 7.98
CA ILE A 52 3.11 -7.97 6.62
C ILE A 52 2.56 -9.36 6.31
N ARG A 53 3.27 -10.40 6.68
CA ARG A 53 2.86 -11.79 6.46
C ARG A 53 1.78 -12.30 7.42
N ASN A 54 1.50 -11.56 8.50
CA ASN A 54 0.60 -12.00 9.58
C ASN A 54 -0.51 -11.00 9.89
N THR A 55 -0.91 -10.19 8.93
CA THR A 55 -2.03 -9.26 9.04
C THR A 55 -3.14 -9.62 8.07
N ASN A 56 -4.38 -9.27 8.42
CA ASN A 56 -5.52 -9.34 7.52
C ASN A 56 -5.89 -7.97 6.92
N ALA A 57 -5.03 -6.96 7.04
CA ALA A 57 -5.23 -5.69 6.37
C ALA A 57 -5.27 -5.87 4.85
N ASP A 58 -6.04 -5.03 4.16
CA ASP A 58 -6.19 -5.12 2.71
C ASP A 58 -4.96 -4.68 1.95
N ALA A 59 -4.14 -3.82 2.54
CA ALA A 59 -2.93 -3.27 1.92
C ALA A 59 -1.93 -2.82 2.98
N ILE A 60 -0.69 -2.62 2.54
CA ILE A 60 0.40 -2.15 3.38
C ILE A 60 0.86 -0.78 2.89
N ILE A 61 1.09 0.14 3.81
CA ILE A 61 1.80 1.39 3.54
C ILE A 61 3.20 1.27 4.16
N ALA A 62 4.20 1.15 3.31
CA ALA A 62 5.59 0.96 3.70
C ALA A 62 6.36 2.27 3.57
N VAL A 63 6.41 3.01 4.66
CA VAL A 63 7.13 4.27 4.78
C VAL A 63 8.08 4.17 5.98
N TYR A 64 9.28 4.66 5.82
CA TYR A 64 10.30 4.63 6.86
C TYR A 64 11.12 5.93 6.85
N PRO A 65 11.78 6.30 7.97
CA PRO A 65 12.38 7.62 8.13
C PRO A 65 13.74 7.77 7.46
N PHE A 66 14.11 6.90 6.55
CA PHE A 66 15.35 6.93 5.79
C PHE A 66 15.04 7.17 4.32
N THR A 67 16.08 7.51 3.54
CA THR A 67 15.94 7.63 2.09
C THR A 67 15.41 6.32 1.50
N PRO A 68 14.34 6.37 0.72
CA PRO A 68 13.79 5.16 0.09
C PRO A 68 14.84 4.43 -0.75
N GLN A 69 14.83 3.12 -0.66
CA GLN A 69 15.77 2.26 -1.36
C GLN A 69 15.01 1.22 -2.18
N PRO A 70 15.24 1.15 -3.49
CA PRO A 70 14.58 0.17 -4.37
C PRO A 70 14.68 -1.27 -3.87
N LEU A 71 15.82 -1.65 -3.29
CA LEU A 71 16.02 -2.99 -2.76
C LEU A 71 15.05 -3.33 -1.63
N ILE A 72 14.72 -2.36 -0.77
CA ILE A 72 13.73 -2.55 0.30
C ILE A 72 12.34 -2.69 -0.31
N THR A 73 11.98 -1.82 -1.24
CA THR A 73 10.70 -1.89 -1.95
C THR A 73 10.50 -3.25 -2.61
N GLU A 74 11.50 -3.74 -3.31
CA GLU A 74 11.47 -5.04 -3.96
C GLU A 74 11.28 -6.18 -2.95
N ALA A 75 12.02 -6.16 -1.86
CA ALA A 75 11.90 -7.16 -0.80
C ALA A 75 10.50 -7.20 -0.19
N LEU A 76 9.90 -6.04 0.05
CA LEU A 76 8.56 -5.94 0.61
C LEU A 76 7.49 -6.42 -0.37
N VAL A 77 7.59 -6.04 -1.64
CA VAL A 77 6.66 -6.48 -2.68
C VAL A 77 6.74 -8.01 -2.86
N MET A 78 7.93 -8.57 -2.84
CA MET A 78 8.12 -10.02 -2.95
C MET A 78 7.60 -10.78 -1.74
N ALA A 79 7.72 -10.22 -0.55
CA ALA A 79 7.27 -10.86 0.69
C ALA A 79 5.75 -10.77 0.88
N ALA A 80 5.11 -9.72 0.38
CA ALA A 80 3.70 -9.45 0.62
C ALA A 80 2.79 -10.22 -0.34
N ASP A 81 1.64 -10.65 0.17
CA ASP A 81 0.54 -11.19 -0.63
C ASP A 81 -0.62 -10.20 -0.75
N VAL A 82 -0.42 -8.98 -0.28
CA VAL A 82 -1.35 -7.85 -0.40
C VAL A 82 -0.66 -6.66 -1.08
N PRO A 83 -1.42 -5.70 -1.62
CA PRO A 83 -0.83 -4.53 -2.27
C PRO A 83 0.08 -3.73 -1.35
N ILE A 84 1.21 -3.28 -1.90
CA ILE A 84 2.18 -2.42 -1.21
C ILE A 84 2.12 -1.01 -1.79
N PHE A 85 1.99 -0.03 -0.91
CA PHE A 85 2.16 1.39 -1.20
C PHE A 85 3.47 1.81 -0.52
N CYS A 86 4.46 2.22 -1.29
CA CYS A 86 5.78 2.50 -0.74
C CYS A 86 6.15 3.98 -0.78
N GLY A 87 6.85 4.45 0.23
CA GLY A 87 7.38 5.80 0.31
C GLY A 87 8.48 6.02 -0.72
N VAL A 88 8.39 7.14 -1.44
CA VAL A 88 9.38 7.49 -2.48
C VAL A 88 9.98 8.88 -2.29
N GLY A 89 9.47 9.68 -1.35
CA GLY A 89 10.00 11.01 -1.12
C GLY A 89 9.37 11.75 0.03
N GLY A 90 9.88 12.93 0.28
CA GLY A 90 9.55 13.82 1.37
C GLY A 90 10.72 13.98 2.35
N GLY A 91 10.68 15.02 3.16
CA GLY A 91 11.79 15.31 4.07
C GLY A 91 13.09 15.60 3.31
N ILE A 92 14.10 14.78 3.51
CA ILE A 92 15.41 14.95 2.86
C ILE A 92 15.47 14.37 1.43
N THR A 93 14.51 13.57 1.03
CA THR A 93 14.45 13.00 -0.32
C THR A 93 13.58 13.86 -1.20
N GLN A 94 14.18 14.60 -2.10
CA GLN A 94 13.53 15.63 -2.92
C GLN A 94 13.97 15.56 -4.39
N GLY A 95 13.29 16.34 -5.23
CA GLY A 95 13.65 16.57 -6.62
C GLY A 95 13.44 15.35 -7.52
N LYS A 96 14.30 15.24 -8.52
CA LYS A 96 14.25 14.15 -9.51
C LYS A 96 14.38 12.77 -8.90
N ARG A 97 15.00 12.65 -7.75
CA ARG A 97 15.13 11.38 -7.03
C ARG A 97 13.78 10.81 -6.68
N VAL A 98 12.83 11.64 -6.26
CA VAL A 98 11.45 11.22 -5.94
C VAL A 98 10.78 10.61 -7.17
N VAL A 99 10.90 11.26 -8.32
CA VAL A 99 10.30 10.79 -9.58
C VAL A 99 10.94 9.47 -10.01
N ASN A 100 12.25 9.36 -9.93
CA ASN A 100 12.96 8.13 -10.29
C ASN A 100 12.60 6.97 -9.35
N LEU A 101 12.50 7.23 -8.06
CA LEU A 101 12.08 6.22 -7.09
C LEU A 101 10.62 5.78 -7.31
N GLY A 102 9.74 6.72 -7.68
CA GLY A 102 8.35 6.42 -8.02
C GLY A 102 8.24 5.50 -9.22
N LEU A 103 8.98 5.78 -10.28
CA LEU A 103 9.01 4.95 -11.49
C LEU A 103 9.59 3.56 -11.20
N ASP A 104 10.65 3.50 -10.41
CA ASP A 104 11.22 2.22 -9.99
C ASP A 104 10.23 1.39 -9.16
N ALA A 105 9.51 2.03 -8.25
CA ALA A 105 8.48 1.37 -7.44
C ALA A 105 7.38 0.76 -8.32
N GLU A 106 6.93 1.49 -9.33
CA GLU A 106 5.95 0.99 -10.30
C GLU A 106 6.49 -0.26 -11.01
N PHE A 107 7.71 -0.20 -11.51
CA PHE A 107 8.33 -1.33 -12.21
C PHE A 107 8.52 -2.55 -11.31
N LYS A 108 8.69 -2.36 -10.02
CA LYS A 108 8.82 -3.45 -9.05
C LYS A 108 7.49 -4.01 -8.56
N GLY A 109 6.37 -3.45 -9.02
CA GLY A 109 5.04 -3.96 -8.72
C GLY A 109 4.34 -3.34 -7.52
N ALA A 110 4.80 -2.18 -7.05
CA ALA A 110 4.04 -1.44 -6.04
C ALA A 110 2.67 -1.04 -6.57
N MET A 111 1.66 -1.08 -5.72
CA MET A 111 0.30 -0.66 -6.08
C MET A 111 0.19 0.86 -6.17
N GLY A 112 0.99 1.57 -5.42
CA GLY A 112 1.05 3.02 -5.38
C GLY A 112 2.29 3.51 -4.65
N VAL A 113 2.48 4.82 -4.64
CA VAL A 113 3.59 5.47 -3.97
C VAL A 113 3.08 6.48 -2.95
N VAL A 114 3.89 6.76 -1.94
CA VAL A 114 3.58 7.73 -0.89
C VAL A 114 4.65 8.81 -0.90
N VAL A 115 4.22 10.05 -0.88
CA VAL A 115 5.08 11.22 -0.78
C VAL A 115 4.72 11.99 0.48
N ASN A 116 5.65 12.11 1.40
CA ASN A 116 5.44 12.80 2.67
C ASN A 116 5.82 14.28 2.59
N ALA A 117 5.17 15.09 3.38
CA ALA A 117 5.53 16.50 3.53
C ALA A 117 6.93 16.63 4.18
N PRO A 118 7.72 17.65 3.82
CA PRO A 118 7.43 18.63 2.79
C PRO A 118 7.80 18.10 1.39
N THR A 119 6.91 18.31 0.44
CA THR A 119 7.16 18.01 -0.98
C THR A 119 6.47 19.08 -1.81
N SER A 120 7.14 19.62 -2.82
CA SER A 120 6.57 20.65 -3.67
C SER A 120 5.49 20.10 -4.60
N ASN A 121 4.53 20.94 -4.96
CA ASN A 121 3.51 20.58 -5.94
C ASN A 121 4.10 20.22 -7.30
N GLU A 122 5.19 20.87 -7.68
CA GLU A 122 5.91 20.58 -8.93
C GLU A 122 6.40 19.13 -8.98
N ILE A 123 6.98 18.63 -7.90
CA ILE A 123 7.44 17.24 -7.80
C ILE A 123 6.25 16.28 -7.91
N VAL A 124 5.15 16.58 -7.25
CA VAL A 124 3.94 15.76 -7.31
C VAL A 124 3.39 15.70 -8.74
N GLU A 125 3.38 16.83 -9.44
CA GLU A 125 2.95 16.85 -10.85
C GLU A 125 3.88 16.06 -11.76
N ASN A 126 5.18 16.21 -11.60
CA ASN A 126 6.18 15.45 -12.37
C ASN A 126 6.04 13.95 -12.11
N LEU A 127 5.78 13.58 -10.87
CA LEU A 127 5.55 12.20 -10.48
C LEU A 127 4.29 11.65 -11.16
N ARG A 128 3.18 12.41 -11.11
CA ARG A 128 1.92 12.05 -11.75
C ARG A 128 2.06 11.86 -13.26
N GLU A 129 2.86 12.68 -13.92
CA GLU A 129 3.11 12.56 -15.36
C GLU A 129 3.98 11.36 -15.72
N THR A 130 4.79 10.89 -14.78
CA THR A 130 5.78 9.83 -15.02
C THR A 130 5.26 8.43 -14.71
N ILE A 131 4.41 8.28 -13.68
CA ILE A 131 3.91 6.98 -13.23
C ILE A 131 2.43 6.83 -13.48
N ASP A 132 1.97 5.59 -13.58
CA ASP A 132 0.58 5.23 -13.83
C ASP A 132 -0.10 4.59 -12.61
N ILE A 133 0.57 4.59 -11.47
CA ILE A 133 0.02 4.10 -10.20
C ILE A 133 -0.37 5.27 -9.30
N PRO A 134 -1.30 5.06 -8.34
CA PRO A 134 -1.76 6.12 -7.45
C PRO A 134 -0.64 6.75 -6.62
N ILE A 135 -0.81 8.02 -6.33
CA ILE A 135 0.09 8.79 -5.45
C ILE A 135 -0.69 9.20 -4.21
N ILE A 136 -0.20 8.81 -3.04
CA ILE A 136 -0.71 9.27 -1.76
C ILE A 136 0.20 10.40 -1.28
N VAL A 137 -0.38 11.58 -1.10
CA VAL A 137 0.37 12.75 -0.62
C VAL A 137 -0.07 13.07 0.81
N THR A 138 0.88 13.13 1.73
CA THR A 138 0.59 13.59 3.08
C THR A 138 0.70 15.10 3.14
N VAL A 139 -0.30 15.75 3.73
CA VAL A 139 -0.40 17.20 3.83
C VAL A 139 -0.36 17.60 5.29
N VAL A 140 0.33 18.68 5.59
CA VAL A 140 0.45 19.20 6.95
C VAL A 140 -0.30 20.53 7.06
#